data_985299bddcd7b4f54044df55ef502d79
#
_entry.id   985299bddcd7b4f54044df55ef502d79
#
_cell.length_a   1.000
_cell.length_b   1.000
_cell.length_c   1.000
_cell.angle_alpha   90.00
_cell.angle_beta   90.00
_cell.angle_gamma   90.00
#
_symmetry.space_group_name_H-M   'P 1'
#
loop_
_entity.id
_entity.type
_entity.pdbx_description
1 polymer ?
#
loop_
_entity_poly.entity_id
_entity_poly.type
_entity_poly.pdbx_seq_one_letter_code
_entity_poly.pdbx_strand_id
1 'polypeptide(L)'
;MYGLIHAPLHGEVAYFDVGQGDSILLRTPFNRRISLIDTGGRLAFPQPKWVPATPHSYGATYTNINYLRSRGIDHVDDLYLTHHDADHIGDLPAFLKELRVKRLLVPAGMEQEPQWQHLIRQSRWPTVVQPIRIGSAVPLTVRHPYEAAPAENANSLALQGDFGGLNFLFMGDLDQAGEQKILADHPQLRTDVLKLGHHGSKTASAPAFIQQLRPRWAVISAGHQNRYGHPHAETLATLQAAQVPTVSTQTSGMIRYVYTGNHGRWQTKLKGE
;
A
#
# COMPACT_ATOMS: atom_id res chain seq x y z
N MET A 1 -4.86 29.03 11.32
CA MET A 1 -4.48 27.62 11.63
C MET A 1 -5.41 26.60 11.02
N TYR A 2 -6.75 26.76 11.09
CA TYR A 2 -7.74 25.82 10.49
C TYR A 2 -7.52 25.57 8.99
N GLY A 3 -7.30 26.62 8.18
CA GLY A 3 -7.08 26.52 6.74
C GLY A 3 -5.81 25.73 6.35
N LEU A 4 -4.75 25.76 7.16
CA LEU A 4 -3.50 25.04 6.87
C LEU A 4 -3.61 23.52 7.12
N ILE A 5 -4.54 23.10 7.96
CA ILE A 5 -4.79 21.68 8.23
C ILE A 5 -5.66 21.07 7.11
N HIS A 6 -6.72 21.79 6.70
CA HIS A 6 -7.68 21.29 5.71
C HIS A 6 -7.25 21.50 4.26
N ALA A 7 -6.33 22.44 3.99
CA ALA A 7 -5.79 22.69 2.65
C ALA A 7 -4.26 22.89 2.70
N PRO A 8 -3.49 21.88 3.11
CA PRO A 8 -2.04 22.02 3.21
C PRO A 8 -1.42 22.21 1.83
N LEU A 9 -0.42 23.09 1.74
CA LEU A 9 0.31 23.38 0.50
C LEU A 9 1.09 22.18 -0.03
N HIS A 10 1.38 21.20 0.82
CA HIS A 10 2.18 20.03 0.50
C HIS A 10 1.33 18.78 0.31
N GLY A 11 1.78 17.93 -0.60
CA GLY A 11 1.34 16.55 -0.72
C GLY A 11 2.23 15.60 0.07
N GLU A 12 1.83 14.35 0.17
CA GLU A 12 2.65 13.31 0.79
C GLU A 12 2.33 11.92 0.25
N VAL A 13 3.36 11.08 0.21
CA VAL A 13 3.26 9.63 0.14
C VAL A 13 3.73 9.10 1.48
N ALA A 14 2.85 8.42 2.23
CA ALA A 14 3.19 7.93 3.56
C ALA A 14 2.93 6.42 3.68
N TYR A 15 3.97 5.68 4.02
CA TYR A 15 3.92 4.25 4.31
C TYR A 15 3.73 4.10 5.82
N PHE A 16 2.56 3.61 6.21
CA PHE A 16 2.25 3.42 7.62
C PHE A 16 2.98 2.19 8.19
N ASP A 17 3.43 2.31 9.42
CA ASP A 17 3.88 1.15 10.20
C ASP A 17 2.64 0.45 10.77
N VAL A 18 2.13 -0.52 10.03
CA VAL A 18 0.98 -1.35 10.43
C VAL A 18 1.43 -2.70 11.02
N GLY A 19 2.73 -2.85 11.26
CA GLY A 19 3.35 -4.14 11.49
C GLY A 19 3.59 -4.86 10.16
N GLN A 20 3.27 -6.15 10.09
CA GLN A 20 3.30 -6.88 8.82
C GLN A 20 2.09 -6.44 7.98
N GLY A 21 2.33 -6.07 6.71
CA GLY A 21 1.27 -5.65 5.79
C GLY A 21 1.51 -4.28 5.15
N ASP A 22 0.59 -3.88 4.31
CA ASP A 22 0.63 -2.60 3.60
C ASP A 22 -0.52 -1.68 3.98
N SER A 23 -0.19 -0.41 4.15
CA SER A 23 -1.14 0.70 4.11
C SER A 23 -0.40 1.97 3.74
N ILE A 24 -0.76 2.58 2.61
CA ILE A 24 -0.03 3.69 2.03
C ILE A 24 -0.98 4.83 1.71
N LEU A 25 -0.71 6.02 2.27
CA LEU A 25 -1.44 7.24 1.95
C LEU A 25 -0.79 7.96 0.77
N LEU A 26 -1.61 8.33 -0.21
CA LEU A 26 -1.26 9.19 -1.32
C LEU A 26 -2.12 10.45 -1.23
N ARG A 27 -1.54 11.55 -0.77
CA ARG A 27 -2.23 12.81 -0.58
C ARG A 27 -1.65 13.89 -1.50
N THR A 28 -2.49 14.45 -2.34
CA THR A 28 -2.09 15.58 -3.18
C THR A 28 -2.14 16.91 -2.40
N PRO A 29 -1.41 17.94 -2.84
CA PRO A 29 -1.48 19.28 -2.23
C PRO A 29 -2.94 19.79 -2.14
N PHE A 30 -3.23 20.56 -1.10
CA PHE A 30 -4.55 21.12 -0.79
C PHE A 30 -5.63 20.09 -0.51
N ASN A 31 -5.25 18.84 -0.18
CA ASN A 31 -6.18 17.71 -0.03
C ASN A 31 -7.11 17.52 -1.25
N ARG A 32 -6.66 17.88 -2.46
CA ARG A 32 -7.47 17.75 -3.68
C ARG A 32 -7.85 16.31 -3.99
N ARG A 33 -7.01 15.36 -3.61
CA ARG A 33 -7.27 13.93 -3.67
C ARG A 33 -6.57 13.21 -2.53
N ILE A 34 -7.32 12.36 -1.88
CA ILE A 34 -6.86 11.47 -0.83
C ILE A 34 -7.06 10.05 -1.33
N SER A 35 -5.97 9.35 -1.57
CA SER A 35 -6.01 7.94 -1.95
C SER A 35 -5.25 7.10 -0.93
N LEU A 36 -5.67 5.87 -0.76
CA LEU A 36 -4.98 4.87 0.03
C LEU A 36 -4.74 3.63 -0.81
N ILE A 37 -3.62 2.96 -0.58
CA ILE A 37 -3.35 1.61 -1.07
C ILE A 37 -3.30 0.71 0.16
N ASP A 38 -4.21 -0.24 0.24
CA ASP A 38 -4.43 -1.17 1.35
C ASP A 38 -4.72 -0.50 2.71
N THR A 39 -5.15 -1.29 3.64
CA THR A 39 -5.58 -0.84 4.97
C THR A 39 -4.70 -1.36 6.09
N GLY A 40 -3.82 -2.32 5.78
CA GLY A 40 -3.20 -3.16 6.79
C GLY A 40 -4.20 -4.13 7.40
N GLY A 41 -3.78 -4.77 8.44
CA GLY A 41 -4.60 -5.67 9.23
C GLY A 41 -3.74 -6.68 9.99
N ARG A 42 -4.35 -7.35 10.93
CA ARG A 42 -3.69 -8.40 11.68
C ARG A 42 -4.29 -9.74 11.33
N LEU A 43 -3.46 -10.72 11.07
CA LEU A 43 -3.89 -12.10 11.01
C LEU A 43 -4.50 -12.48 12.36
N ALA A 44 -5.80 -12.78 12.36
CA ALA A 44 -6.47 -13.31 13.53
C ALA A 44 -6.00 -14.75 13.75
N PHE A 45 -5.18 -14.98 14.78
CA PHE A 45 -4.86 -16.35 15.18
C PHE A 45 -5.97 -16.88 16.09
N PRO A 46 -6.33 -18.17 15.97
CA PRO A 46 -7.19 -18.81 16.93
C PRO A 46 -6.59 -18.64 18.33
N GLN A 47 -7.27 -17.88 19.17
CA GLN A 47 -6.88 -17.75 20.57
C GLN A 47 -7.22 -19.04 21.29
N PRO A 48 -6.38 -19.49 22.23
CA PRO A 48 -6.73 -20.61 23.11
C PRO A 48 -8.09 -20.34 23.78
N LYS A 49 -8.92 -21.37 23.93
CA LYS A 49 -10.28 -21.24 24.52
C LYS A 49 -10.34 -20.61 25.89
N TRP A 50 -9.23 -20.61 26.62
CA TRP A 50 -9.11 -20.01 27.96
C TRP A 50 -8.81 -18.49 27.94
N VAL A 51 -8.48 -17.93 26.77
CA VAL A 51 -8.32 -16.46 26.62
C VAL A 51 -9.69 -15.87 26.41
N PRO A 52 -10.13 -14.92 27.26
CA PRO A 52 -11.39 -14.22 27.04
C PRO A 52 -11.43 -13.59 25.66
N ALA A 53 -12.56 -13.72 24.96
CA ALA A 53 -12.77 -13.07 23.69
C ALA A 53 -12.70 -11.55 23.90
N THR A 54 -11.58 -10.94 23.48
CA THR A 54 -11.47 -9.48 23.45
C THR A 54 -12.20 -8.96 22.22
N PRO A 55 -12.91 -7.84 22.31
CA PRO A 55 -13.48 -7.20 21.14
C PRO A 55 -12.40 -7.01 20.07
N HIS A 56 -12.72 -7.36 18.83
CA HIS A 56 -11.78 -7.18 17.73
C HIS A 56 -11.43 -5.69 17.61
N SER A 57 -10.16 -5.35 17.89
CA SER A 57 -9.64 -4.00 17.73
C SER A 57 -8.85 -3.92 16.43
N TYR A 58 -9.30 -3.06 15.52
CA TYR A 58 -8.59 -2.78 14.28
C TYR A 58 -7.38 -1.89 14.55
N GLY A 59 -6.20 -2.34 14.09
CA GLY A 59 -4.96 -1.57 14.24
C GLY A 59 -5.05 -0.19 13.59
N ALA A 60 -5.71 -0.10 12.42
CA ALA A 60 -5.92 1.16 11.70
C ALA A 60 -6.63 2.24 12.52
N THR A 61 -7.51 1.89 13.47
CA THR A 61 -8.20 2.86 14.32
C THR A 61 -7.20 3.68 15.15
N TYR A 62 -6.12 3.05 15.61
CA TYR A 62 -5.11 3.69 16.44
C TYR A 62 -3.94 4.29 15.67
N THR A 63 -3.75 3.91 14.42
CA THR A 63 -2.64 4.35 13.56
C THR A 63 -3.14 5.21 12.41
N ASN A 64 -3.55 4.59 11.32
CA ASN A 64 -3.85 5.23 10.04
C ASN A 64 -5.01 6.20 10.14
N ILE A 65 -6.14 5.80 10.73
CA ILE A 65 -7.35 6.62 10.86
C ILE A 65 -7.08 7.83 11.76
N ASN A 66 -6.39 7.65 12.90
CA ASN A 66 -6.01 8.77 13.75
C ASN A 66 -5.03 9.72 13.06
N TYR A 67 -4.09 9.18 12.26
CA TYR A 67 -3.21 10.01 11.46
C TYR A 67 -4.01 10.85 10.45
N LEU A 68 -4.91 10.23 9.69
CA LEU A 68 -5.76 10.94 8.72
C LEU A 68 -6.57 12.04 9.40
N ARG A 69 -7.23 11.76 10.51
CA ARG A 69 -7.98 12.73 11.30
C ARG A 69 -7.12 13.87 11.82
N SER A 70 -5.89 13.60 12.25
CA SER A 70 -4.94 14.63 12.69
C SER A 70 -4.51 15.58 11.56
N ARG A 71 -4.71 15.17 10.31
CA ARG A 71 -4.49 15.97 9.10
C ARG A 71 -5.76 16.61 8.55
N GLY A 72 -6.87 16.56 9.30
CA GLY A 72 -8.16 17.09 8.87
C GLY A 72 -8.79 16.30 7.72
N ILE A 73 -8.41 15.02 7.56
CA ILE A 73 -8.93 14.12 6.54
C ILE A 73 -10.05 13.29 7.15
N ASP A 74 -11.27 13.43 6.64
CA ASP A 74 -12.48 12.72 7.05
C ASP A 74 -13.04 11.77 5.97
N HIS A 75 -12.41 11.77 4.79
CA HIS A 75 -12.81 10.92 3.68
C HIS A 75 -11.60 10.40 2.89
N VAL A 76 -11.84 9.37 2.10
CA VAL A 76 -10.91 8.80 1.14
C VAL A 76 -11.60 8.80 -0.21
N ASP A 77 -10.98 9.41 -1.23
CA ASP A 77 -11.53 9.44 -2.59
C ASP A 77 -11.43 8.07 -3.24
N ASP A 78 -10.24 7.46 -3.12
CA ASP A 78 -9.91 6.17 -3.72
C ASP A 78 -9.18 5.28 -2.72
N LEU A 79 -9.76 4.16 -2.36
CA LEU A 79 -9.08 3.10 -1.62
C LEU A 79 -8.80 1.95 -2.59
N TYR A 80 -7.53 1.76 -2.93
CA TYR A 80 -7.06 0.63 -3.72
C TYR A 80 -6.80 -0.54 -2.79
N LEU A 81 -7.35 -1.70 -3.09
CA LEU A 81 -7.00 -2.96 -2.42
C LEU A 81 -6.20 -3.81 -3.39
N THR A 82 -5.00 -4.20 -3.00
CA THR A 82 -4.11 -4.90 -3.91
C THR A 82 -4.51 -6.36 -4.11
N HIS A 83 -4.92 -7.04 -3.05
CA HIS A 83 -5.41 -8.42 -3.02
C HIS A 83 -6.15 -8.68 -1.70
N HIS A 84 -6.57 -9.92 -1.43
CA HIS A 84 -7.50 -10.20 -0.34
C HIS A 84 -6.83 -10.65 0.98
N ASP A 85 -5.51 -10.68 1.09
CA ASP A 85 -4.85 -11.14 2.32
C ASP A 85 -5.10 -10.21 3.51
N ALA A 86 -5.17 -10.80 4.70
CA ALA A 86 -5.59 -10.09 5.91
C ALA A 86 -4.65 -8.96 6.31
N ASP A 87 -3.37 -9.03 5.99
CA ASP A 87 -2.38 -7.98 6.26
C ASP A 87 -2.46 -6.79 5.26
N HIS A 88 -3.33 -6.90 4.24
CA HIS A 88 -3.67 -5.83 3.30
C HIS A 88 -5.07 -5.27 3.53
N ILE A 89 -6.07 -6.13 3.79
CA ILE A 89 -7.46 -5.71 3.87
C ILE A 89 -8.12 -5.94 5.24
N GLY A 90 -7.38 -6.49 6.21
CA GLY A 90 -7.96 -6.89 7.50
C GLY A 90 -8.59 -5.74 8.29
N ASP A 91 -8.07 -4.53 8.14
CA ASP A 91 -8.59 -3.33 8.81
C ASP A 91 -9.62 -2.56 7.94
N LEU A 92 -9.98 -3.05 6.74
CA LEU A 92 -10.99 -2.43 5.86
C LEU A 92 -12.32 -2.12 6.59
N PRO A 93 -12.87 -3.00 7.45
CA PRO A 93 -14.10 -2.69 8.17
C PRO A 93 -13.99 -1.43 9.02
N ALA A 94 -12.83 -1.14 9.61
CA ALA A 94 -12.61 0.09 10.37
C ALA A 94 -12.66 1.32 9.46
N PHE A 95 -12.03 1.27 8.29
CA PHE A 95 -12.08 2.36 7.32
C PHE A 95 -13.50 2.63 6.84
N LEU A 96 -14.26 1.60 6.48
CA LEU A 96 -15.64 1.74 6.01
C LEU A 96 -16.59 2.25 7.10
N LYS A 97 -16.28 2.00 8.38
CA LYS A 97 -17.06 2.48 9.53
C LYS A 97 -16.68 3.91 9.95
N GLU A 98 -15.40 4.26 9.90
CA GLU A 98 -14.87 5.46 10.53
C GLU A 98 -14.61 6.61 9.52
N LEU A 99 -14.50 6.31 8.23
CA LEU A 99 -14.21 7.27 7.16
C LEU A 99 -15.19 7.07 5.99
N ARG A 100 -15.48 8.16 5.29
CA ARG A 100 -16.24 8.11 4.04
C ARG A 100 -15.31 7.66 2.91
N VAL A 101 -15.34 6.39 2.51
CA VAL A 101 -14.65 5.87 1.34
C VAL A 101 -15.56 6.04 0.12
N LYS A 102 -15.18 6.87 -0.87
CA LYS A 102 -16.01 7.14 -2.05
C LYS A 102 -15.95 6.00 -3.05
N ARG A 103 -14.73 5.54 -3.38
CA ARG A 103 -14.50 4.41 -4.30
C ARG A 103 -13.58 3.39 -3.66
N LEU A 104 -13.93 2.14 -3.85
CA LEU A 104 -13.12 0.97 -3.51
C LEU A 104 -12.67 0.35 -4.83
N LEU A 105 -11.39 0.46 -5.14
CA LEU A 105 -10.78 0.01 -6.38
C LEU A 105 -10.09 -1.33 -6.11
N VAL A 106 -10.57 -2.39 -6.75
CA VAL A 106 -10.13 -3.76 -6.49
C VAL A 106 -9.62 -4.42 -7.78
N PRO A 107 -8.68 -5.40 -7.72
CA PRO A 107 -8.32 -6.15 -8.91
C PRO A 107 -9.56 -6.81 -9.51
N ALA A 108 -9.66 -6.79 -10.84
CA ALA A 108 -10.78 -7.40 -11.55
C ALA A 108 -10.90 -8.90 -11.19
N GLY A 109 -12.07 -9.33 -10.76
CA GLY A 109 -12.36 -10.67 -10.23
C GLY A 109 -12.61 -10.69 -8.73
N MET A 110 -11.97 -9.83 -7.95
CA MET A 110 -12.14 -9.72 -6.50
C MET A 110 -13.56 -9.31 -6.09
N GLU A 111 -14.22 -8.48 -6.91
CA GLU A 111 -15.59 -8.03 -6.66
C GLU A 111 -16.61 -9.16 -6.69
N GLN A 112 -16.26 -10.29 -7.29
CA GLN A 112 -17.14 -11.49 -7.40
C GLN A 112 -17.07 -12.37 -6.15
N GLU A 113 -16.07 -12.17 -5.30
CA GLU A 113 -15.90 -12.97 -4.08
C GLU A 113 -17.02 -12.64 -3.05
N PRO A 114 -17.73 -13.65 -2.50
CA PRO A 114 -18.93 -13.44 -1.66
C PRO A 114 -18.69 -12.58 -0.41
N GLN A 115 -17.48 -12.61 0.15
CA GLN A 115 -17.11 -11.85 1.33
C GLN A 115 -17.22 -10.33 1.13
N TRP A 116 -17.00 -9.84 -0.10
CA TRP A 116 -17.03 -8.41 -0.42
C TRP A 116 -18.41 -7.79 -0.26
N GLN A 117 -19.44 -8.51 -0.70
CA GLN A 117 -20.81 -8.02 -0.58
C GLN A 117 -21.22 -7.84 0.88
N HIS A 118 -20.70 -8.69 1.77
CA HIS A 118 -20.94 -8.55 3.21
C HIS A 118 -20.20 -7.35 3.79
N LEU A 119 -18.91 -7.19 3.47
CA LEU A 119 -18.07 -6.07 3.96
C LEU A 119 -18.62 -4.71 3.54
N ILE A 120 -19.03 -4.56 2.26
CA ILE A 120 -19.53 -3.30 1.74
C ILE A 120 -20.88 -2.92 2.37
N ARG A 121 -21.73 -3.90 2.66
CA ARG A 121 -22.98 -3.64 3.41
C ARG A 121 -22.75 -3.09 4.81
N GLN A 122 -21.57 -3.26 5.39
CA GLN A 122 -21.22 -2.70 6.70
C GLN A 122 -20.71 -1.24 6.60
N SER A 123 -20.51 -0.73 5.41
CA SER A 123 -20.08 0.66 5.22
C SER A 123 -21.14 1.63 5.77
N ARG A 124 -20.70 2.59 6.55
CA ARG A 124 -21.56 3.66 7.07
C ARG A 124 -22.05 4.62 5.99
N TRP A 125 -21.31 4.72 4.88
CA TRP A 125 -21.61 5.60 3.76
C TRP A 125 -21.66 4.82 2.45
N PRO A 126 -22.38 5.30 1.44
CA PRO A 126 -22.33 4.69 0.11
C PRO A 126 -20.90 4.64 -0.42
N THR A 127 -20.48 3.45 -0.82
CA THR A 127 -19.15 3.19 -1.40
C THR A 127 -19.33 2.51 -2.74
N VAL A 128 -18.69 3.05 -3.78
CA VAL A 128 -18.70 2.45 -5.12
C VAL A 128 -17.56 1.45 -5.23
N VAL A 129 -17.86 0.19 -5.50
CA VAL A 129 -16.84 -0.83 -5.82
C VAL A 129 -16.59 -0.82 -7.32
N GLN A 130 -15.34 -0.66 -7.71
CA GLN A 130 -14.92 -0.62 -9.10
C GLN A 130 -13.78 -1.61 -9.32
N PRO A 131 -14.01 -2.71 -10.07
CA PRO A 131 -12.92 -3.57 -10.51
C PRO A 131 -12.02 -2.84 -11.50
N ILE A 132 -10.72 -3.03 -11.34
CA ILE A 132 -9.70 -2.40 -12.18
C ILE A 132 -8.66 -3.40 -12.67
N ARG A 133 -8.12 -3.14 -13.86
CA ARG A 133 -7.03 -3.86 -14.51
C ARG A 133 -6.26 -2.91 -15.42
N ILE A 134 -5.24 -3.38 -16.10
CA ILE A 134 -4.55 -2.58 -17.13
C ILE A 134 -5.56 -1.92 -18.08
N GLY A 135 -5.33 -0.64 -18.34
CA GLY A 135 -6.21 0.19 -19.17
C GLY A 135 -7.39 0.82 -18.43
N SER A 136 -7.61 0.54 -17.16
CA SER A 136 -8.65 1.19 -16.36
C SER A 136 -8.36 2.69 -16.18
N ALA A 137 -9.39 3.52 -16.41
CA ALA A 137 -9.29 4.98 -16.23
C ALA A 137 -9.42 5.36 -14.74
N VAL A 138 -8.31 5.25 -14.02
CA VAL A 138 -8.17 5.60 -12.60
C VAL A 138 -6.95 6.50 -12.39
N PRO A 139 -6.85 7.22 -11.24
CA PRO A 139 -5.77 8.18 -11.02
C PRO A 139 -4.35 7.62 -11.06
N LEU A 140 -4.16 6.38 -10.62
CA LEU A 140 -2.89 5.66 -10.75
C LEU A 140 -2.90 4.80 -12.01
N THR A 141 -1.76 4.67 -12.66
CA THR A 141 -1.61 3.74 -13.77
C THR A 141 -1.55 2.31 -13.23
N VAL A 142 -2.49 1.47 -13.68
CA VAL A 142 -2.50 0.05 -13.34
C VAL A 142 -1.49 -0.68 -14.23
N ARG A 143 -0.51 -1.36 -13.61
CA ARG A 143 0.52 -2.16 -14.29
C ARG A 143 0.24 -3.67 -14.20
N HIS A 144 -0.62 -4.08 -13.28
CA HIS A 144 -1.13 -5.44 -13.08
C HIS A 144 -2.44 -5.37 -12.29
N PRO A 145 -3.43 -6.28 -12.44
CA PRO A 145 -3.44 -7.43 -13.34
C PRO A 145 -3.88 -7.09 -14.78
N TYR A 146 -3.67 -8.06 -15.66
CA TYR A 146 -4.07 -7.99 -17.07
C TYR A 146 -5.51 -8.46 -17.29
N GLU A 147 -5.90 -9.47 -16.53
CA GLU A 147 -7.18 -10.18 -16.65
C GLU A 147 -7.89 -10.25 -15.29
N ALA A 148 -9.18 -10.59 -15.33
CA ALA A 148 -9.91 -10.89 -14.10
C ALA A 148 -9.50 -12.28 -13.57
N ALA A 149 -9.12 -12.32 -12.31
CA ALA A 149 -8.69 -13.54 -11.63
C ALA A 149 -8.97 -13.44 -10.12
N PRO A 150 -8.90 -14.55 -9.35
CA PRO A 150 -8.96 -14.49 -7.90
C PRO A 150 -7.90 -13.53 -7.34
N ALA A 151 -8.25 -12.77 -6.32
CA ALA A 151 -7.41 -11.72 -5.76
C ALA A 151 -6.32 -12.26 -4.82
N GLU A 152 -5.56 -13.24 -5.28
CA GLU A 152 -4.38 -13.81 -4.60
C GLU A 152 -3.14 -12.94 -4.88
N ASN A 153 -2.02 -13.21 -4.19
CA ASN A 153 -0.75 -12.49 -4.35
C ASN A 153 -0.31 -12.36 -5.81
N ALA A 154 -0.41 -13.46 -6.59
CA ALA A 154 -0.05 -13.48 -8.02
C ALA A 154 -0.90 -12.52 -8.88
N ASN A 155 -2.04 -12.05 -8.37
CA ASN A 155 -2.95 -11.12 -9.04
C ASN A 155 -3.03 -9.77 -8.34
N SER A 156 -2.10 -9.47 -7.44
CA SER A 156 -2.01 -8.18 -6.75
C SER A 156 -2.01 -7.01 -7.73
N LEU A 157 -2.67 -5.91 -7.36
CA LEU A 157 -2.53 -4.64 -8.09
C LEU A 157 -1.09 -4.13 -7.99
N ALA A 158 -0.46 -3.94 -9.15
CA ALA A 158 0.72 -3.11 -9.26
C ALA A 158 0.31 -1.74 -9.81
N LEU A 159 0.63 -0.70 -9.07
CA LEU A 159 0.16 0.67 -9.32
C LEU A 159 1.33 1.63 -9.47
N GLN A 160 1.24 2.55 -10.43
CA GLN A 160 2.27 3.55 -10.67
C GLN A 160 1.69 4.96 -10.65
N GLY A 161 2.43 5.92 -10.08
CA GLY A 161 2.01 7.31 -10.04
C GLY A 161 3.16 8.28 -9.77
N ASP A 162 2.95 9.56 -10.10
CA ASP A 162 3.95 10.60 -9.95
C ASP A 162 3.60 11.53 -8.79
N PHE A 163 4.54 11.68 -7.86
CA PHE A 163 4.37 12.51 -6.67
C PHE A 163 5.64 13.32 -6.39
N GLY A 164 5.51 14.64 -6.40
CA GLY A 164 6.62 15.52 -6.01
C GLY A 164 7.87 15.37 -6.87
N GLY A 165 7.72 15.12 -8.17
CA GLY A 165 8.81 14.95 -9.11
C GLY A 165 9.48 13.58 -9.09
N LEU A 166 8.95 12.63 -8.32
CA LEU A 166 9.38 11.23 -8.34
C LEU A 166 8.27 10.33 -8.85
N ASN A 167 8.66 9.29 -9.60
CA ASN A 167 7.79 8.22 -10.04
C ASN A 167 7.82 7.08 -9.02
N PHE A 168 6.65 6.65 -8.56
CA PHE A 168 6.46 5.60 -7.56
C PHE A 168 5.81 4.38 -8.22
N LEU A 169 6.32 3.20 -7.90
CA LEU A 169 5.73 1.91 -8.25
C LEU A 169 5.43 1.12 -6.98
N PHE A 170 4.17 0.74 -6.80
CA PHE A 170 3.65 -0.02 -5.66
C PHE A 170 3.27 -1.41 -6.15
N MET A 171 3.88 -2.45 -5.61
CA MET A 171 3.78 -3.82 -6.14
C MET A 171 2.74 -4.69 -5.43
N GLY A 172 2.12 -4.22 -4.33
CA GLY A 172 1.35 -5.12 -3.46
C GLY A 172 2.20 -6.32 -3.06
N ASP A 173 1.66 -7.53 -3.23
CA ASP A 173 2.38 -8.78 -2.99
C ASP A 173 2.68 -9.57 -4.27
N LEU A 174 2.71 -8.85 -5.41
CA LEU A 174 3.00 -9.44 -6.71
C LEU A 174 4.34 -10.19 -6.71
N ASP A 175 4.31 -11.40 -7.26
CA ASP A 175 5.45 -12.30 -7.32
C ASP A 175 6.35 -12.05 -8.55
N GLN A 176 7.43 -12.82 -8.67
CA GLN A 176 8.39 -12.70 -9.77
C GLN A 176 7.75 -13.04 -11.13
N ALA A 177 6.72 -13.88 -11.18
CA ALA A 177 6.04 -14.17 -12.45
C ALA A 177 5.24 -12.95 -12.94
N GLY A 178 4.57 -12.25 -12.04
CA GLY A 178 3.91 -10.97 -12.34
C GLY A 178 4.90 -9.88 -12.71
N GLU A 179 6.04 -9.77 -12.02
CA GLU A 179 7.14 -8.86 -12.38
C GLU A 179 7.64 -9.09 -13.80
N GLN A 180 7.83 -10.35 -14.22
CA GLN A 180 8.25 -10.71 -15.58
C GLN A 180 7.22 -10.27 -16.63
N LYS A 181 5.92 -10.44 -16.37
CA LYS A 181 4.86 -9.95 -17.27
C LYS A 181 4.91 -8.44 -17.43
N ILE A 182 5.08 -7.71 -16.32
CA ILE A 182 5.24 -6.24 -16.36
C ILE A 182 6.44 -5.83 -17.21
N LEU A 183 7.60 -6.50 -17.06
CA LEU A 183 8.78 -6.19 -17.86
C LEU A 183 8.60 -6.52 -19.34
N ALA A 184 7.93 -7.63 -19.66
CA ALA A 184 7.67 -8.03 -21.04
C ALA A 184 6.82 -6.97 -21.77
N ASP A 185 5.78 -6.46 -21.12
CA ASP A 185 4.87 -5.48 -21.72
C ASP A 185 5.40 -4.04 -21.65
N HIS A 186 6.28 -3.78 -20.69
CA HIS A 186 6.83 -2.46 -20.46
C HIS A 186 8.38 -2.49 -20.38
N PRO A 187 9.11 -2.84 -21.46
CA PRO A 187 10.56 -3.02 -21.44
C PRO A 187 11.34 -1.73 -21.14
N GLN A 188 10.70 -0.57 -21.21
CA GLN A 188 11.27 0.73 -20.85
C GLN A 188 10.82 1.24 -19.49
N LEU A 189 10.10 0.43 -18.71
CA LEU A 189 9.61 0.83 -17.38
C LEU A 189 10.77 1.23 -16.48
N ARG A 190 10.61 2.35 -15.80
CA ARG A 190 11.51 2.89 -14.77
C ARG A 190 10.67 3.38 -13.62
N THR A 191 11.27 3.44 -12.45
CA THR A 191 10.68 4.08 -11.28
C THR A 191 11.77 4.70 -10.41
N ASP A 192 11.47 5.80 -9.76
CA ASP A 192 12.38 6.39 -8.77
C ASP A 192 12.24 5.69 -7.41
N VAL A 193 11.02 5.33 -7.04
CA VAL A 193 10.71 4.70 -5.74
C VAL A 193 9.93 3.41 -5.98
N LEU A 194 10.50 2.31 -5.54
CA LEU A 194 9.87 0.99 -5.59
C LEU A 194 9.42 0.56 -4.19
N LYS A 195 8.09 0.44 -3.96
CA LYS A 195 7.59 -0.35 -2.83
C LYS A 195 7.72 -1.83 -3.24
N LEU A 196 8.57 -2.55 -2.54
CA LEU A 196 8.83 -3.95 -2.87
C LEU A 196 7.57 -4.82 -2.82
N GLY A 197 7.50 -5.77 -3.72
CA GLY A 197 6.49 -6.82 -3.67
C GLY A 197 6.65 -7.69 -2.42
N HIS A 198 5.53 -8.15 -1.90
CA HIS A 198 5.42 -9.15 -0.84
C HIS A 198 6.38 -8.88 0.34
N HIS A 199 6.40 -7.63 0.82
CA HIS A 199 7.16 -7.16 1.98
C HIS A 199 8.68 -7.46 1.92
N GLY A 200 9.23 -7.65 0.72
CA GLY A 200 10.62 -8.09 0.53
C GLY A 200 10.80 -9.59 0.64
N SER A 201 9.76 -10.38 0.34
CA SER A 201 9.86 -11.83 0.18
C SER A 201 10.81 -12.21 -0.96
N LYS A 202 11.49 -13.34 -0.83
CA LYS A 202 12.29 -13.94 -1.90
C LYS A 202 11.47 -14.40 -3.12
N THR A 203 10.14 -14.44 -2.99
CA THR A 203 9.22 -14.74 -4.10
C THR A 203 8.96 -13.55 -5.00
N ALA A 204 9.42 -12.37 -4.63
CA ALA A 204 9.35 -11.11 -5.38
C ALA A 204 10.74 -10.47 -5.53
N SER A 205 10.80 -9.32 -6.21
CA SER A 205 12.02 -8.52 -6.39
C SER A 205 13.13 -9.27 -7.11
N ALA A 206 12.78 -9.90 -8.27
CA ALA A 206 13.75 -10.61 -9.11
C ALA A 206 14.93 -9.71 -9.50
N PRO A 207 16.18 -10.23 -9.56
CA PRO A 207 17.33 -9.42 -9.94
C PRO A 207 17.15 -8.69 -11.28
N ALA A 208 16.57 -9.35 -12.29
CA ALA A 208 16.29 -8.74 -13.59
C ALA A 208 15.30 -7.57 -13.48
N PHE A 209 14.27 -7.68 -12.60
CA PHE A 209 13.29 -6.63 -12.34
C PHE A 209 13.94 -5.41 -11.70
N ILE A 210 14.74 -5.60 -10.66
CA ILE A 210 15.46 -4.51 -9.98
C ILE A 210 16.47 -3.84 -10.93
N GLN A 211 17.23 -4.61 -11.70
CA GLN A 211 18.19 -4.08 -12.69
C GLN A 211 17.53 -3.29 -13.80
N GLN A 212 16.34 -3.72 -14.25
CA GLN A 212 15.56 -3.04 -15.28
C GLN A 212 14.96 -1.73 -14.77
N LEU A 213 14.33 -1.74 -13.61
CA LEU A 213 13.65 -0.57 -13.02
C LEU A 213 14.65 0.51 -12.57
N ARG A 214 15.81 0.11 -12.04
CA ARG A 214 16.84 1.00 -11.47
C ARG A 214 16.26 2.01 -10.48
N PRO A 215 15.54 1.59 -9.46
CA PRO A 215 14.95 2.52 -8.52
C PRO A 215 16.02 3.25 -7.72
N ARG A 216 15.77 4.53 -7.44
CA ARG A 216 16.64 5.33 -6.57
C ARG A 216 16.46 4.99 -5.10
N TRP A 217 15.28 4.43 -4.75
CA TRP A 217 14.92 4.02 -3.39
C TRP A 217 14.02 2.78 -3.45
N ALA A 218 14.26 1.84 -2.55
CA ALA A 218 13.36 0.72 -2.28
C ALA A 218 12.73 0.89 -0.90
N VAL A 219 11.40 0.82 -0.83
CA VAL A 219 10.63 0.88 0.41
C VAL A 219 10.13 -0.51 0.77
N ILE A 220 10.37 -0.90 2.02
CA ILE A 220 9.96 -2.19 2.57
C ILE A 220 8.94 -1.93 3.67
N SER A 221 7.70 -2.38 3.48
CA SER A 221 6.71 -2.44 4.57
C SER A 221 6.77 -3.83 5.18
N ALA A 222 7.31 -3.93 6.39
CA ALA A 222 7.41 -5.19 7.11
C ALA A 222 7.32 -4.95 8.61
N GLY A 223 6.82 -5.92 9.34
CA GLY A 223 6.71 -5.86 10.80
C GLY A 223 8.05 -6.10 11.50
N HIS A 224 8.26 -5.43 12.62
CA HIS A 224 9.38 -5.74 13.49
C HIS A 224 9.26 -7.18 13.99
N GLN A 225 10.35 -7.98 13.88
CA GLN A 225 10.37 -9.39 14.28
C GLN A 225 9.19 -10.22 13.72
N ASN A 226 8.82 -9.97 12.43
CA ASN A 226 7.75 -10.71 11.81
C ASN A 226 8.14 -12.19 11.62
N ARG A 227 7.15 -13.07 11.79
CA ARG A 227 7.33 -14.54 11.71
C ARG A 227 7.69 -15.07 10.33
N TYR A 228 7.51 -14.25 9.28
CA TYR A 228 7.81 -14.63 7.90
C TYR A 228 9.28 -14.43 7.55
N GLY A 229 10.03 -13.74 8.41
CA GLY A 229 11.42 -13.39 8.17
C GLY A 229 11.61 -12.32 7.10
N HIS A 230 10.56 -11.55 6.79
CA HIS A 230 10.65 -10.45 5.82
C HIS A 230 11.34 -9.23 6.40
N PRO A 231 12.14 -8.50 5.58
CA PRO A 231 12.61 -8.88 4.24
C PRO A 231 13.59 -10.05 4.30
N HIS A 232 13.53 -10.96 3.31
CA HIS A 232 14.46 -12.06 3.20
C HIS A 232 15.86 -11.59 2.81
N ALA A 233 16.88 -12.33 3.26
CA ALA A 233 18.29 -12.00 2.99
C ALA A 233 18.61 -11.98 1.48
N GLU A 234 17.98 -12.85 0.71
CA GLU A 234 18.14 -12.93 -0.74
C GLU A 234 17.65 -11.64 -1.44
N THR A 235 16.53 -11.08 -0.99
CA THR A 235 15.99 -9.81 -1.50
C THR A 235 16.93 -8.66 -1.14
N LEU A 236 17.40 -8.61 0.11
CA LEU A 236 18.36 -7.58 0.52
C LEU A 236 19.66 -7.67 -0.25
N ALA A 237 20.18 -8.89 -0.51
CA ALA A 237 21.38 -9.10 -1.34
C ALA A 237 21.17 -8.62 -2.78
N THR A 238 19.99 -8.85 -3.37
CA THR A 238 19.64 -8.35 -4.71
C THR A 238 19.69 -6.82 -4.77
N LEU A 239 19.10 -6.14 -3.79
CA LEU A 239 19.09 -4.67 -3.71
C LEU A 239 20.51 -4.11 -3.48
N GLN A 240 21.28 -4.75 -2.61
CA GLN A 240 22.67 -4.38 -2.35
C GLN A 240 23.55 -4.52 -3.61
N ALA A 241 23.41 -5.64 -4.33
CA ALA A 241 24.14 -5.86 -5.59
C ALA A 241 23.77 -4.82 -6.67
N ALA A 242 22.51 -4.36 -6.68
CA ALA A 242 22.03 -3.30 -7.56
C ALA A 242 22.34 -1.88 -7.02
N GLN A 243 22.96 -1.76 -5.87
CA GLN A 243 23.25 -0.49 -5.17
C GLN A 243 22.00 0.37 -4.92
N VAL A 244 20.86 -0.26 -4.64
CA VAL A 244 19.60 0.41 -4.35
C VAL A 244 19.47 0.66 -2.84
N PRO A 245 19.45 1.91 -2.38
CA PRO A 245 19.21 2.25 -0.98
C PRO A 245 17.83 1.78 -0.53
N THR A 246 17.76 1.21 0.67
CA THR A 246 16.51 0.70 1.25
C THR A 246 16.09 1.49 2.48
N VAL A 247 14.79 1.64 2.65
CA VAL A 247 14.17 2.13 3.89
C VAL A 247 13.02 1.21 4.27
N SER A 248 12.93 0.85 5.55
CA SER A 248 11.94 -0.12 6.03
C SER A 248 11.11 0.43 7.18
N THR A 249 9.79 0.18 7.16
CA THR A 249 8.92 0.48 8.30
C THR A 249 9.33 -0.28 9.55
N GLN A 250 9.95 -1.46 9.39
CA GLN A 250 10.47 -2.28 10.48
C GLN A 250 11.50 -1.55 11.36
N THR A 251 12.35 -0.71 10.75
CA THR A 251 13.45 -0.01 11.44
C THR A 251 13.19 1.48 11.61
N SER A 252 12.40 2.07 10.71
CA SER A 252 12.18 3.52 10.66
C SER A 252 10.81 3.96 11.15
N GLY A 253 9.91 3.01 11.47
CA GLY A 253 8.51 3.31 11.72
C GLY A 253 7.83 3.87 10.46
N MET A 254 6.87 4.76 10.61
CA MET A 254 6.21 5.39 9.46
C MET A 254 7.20 6.18 8.60
N ILE A 255 7.20 5.91 7.29
CA ILE A 255 8.05 6.58 6.29
C ILE A 255 7.19 7.52 5.47
N ARG A 256 7.65 8.76 5.26
CA ARG A 256 6.92 9.77 4.51
C ARG A 256 7.81 10.46 3.49
N TYR A 257 7.30 10.64 2.29
CA TYR A 257 7.82 11.58 1.30
C TYR A 257 6.87 12.78 1.23
N VAL A 258 7.31 13.93 1.73
CA VAL A 258 6.52 15.17 1.78
C VAL A 258 7.03 16.09 0.69
N TYR A 259 6.12 16.61 -0.16
CA TYR A 259 6.51 17.35 -1.35
C TYR A 259 5.66 18.61 -1.62
N THR A 260 6.28 19.56 -2.32
CA THR A 260 5.62 20.75 -2.87
C THR A 260 6.14 20.95 -4.31
N GLY A 261 5.22 21.04 -5.28
CA GLY A 261 5.60 21.00 -6.70
C GLY A 261 6.38 19.72 -7.02
N ASN A 262 7.54 19.86 -7.65
CA ASN A 262 8.43 18.76 -8.04
C ASN A 262 9.56 18.49 -7.04
N HIS A 263 9.46 19.01 -5.82
CA HIS A 263 10.49 18.83 -4.79
C HIS A 263 9.90 18.22 -3.53
N GLY A 264 10.57 17.21 -3.00
CA GLY A 264 10.16 16.55 -1.77
C GLY A 264 11.33 16.12 -0.90
N ARG A 265 11.01 15.71 0.31
CA ARG A 265 11.97 15.20 1.29
C ARG A 265 11.42 13.98 2.02
N TRP A 266 12.29 13.06 2.34
CA TRP A 266 11.98 11.92 3.18
C TRP A 266 11.97 12.31 4.65
N GLN A 267 11.05 11.69 5.39
CA GLN A 267 10.91 11.82 6.83
C GLN A 267 10.55 10.45 7.41
N THR A 268 11.16 10.08 8.52
CA THR A 268 10.82 8.86 9.26
C THR A 268 10.40 9.23 10.67
N LYS A 269 9.57 8.38 11.30
CA LYS A 269 9.14 8.59 12.69
C LYS A 269 10.26 8.26 13.67
N LEU A 270 10.98 7.18 13.39
CA LEU A 270 12.18 6.81 14.13
C LEU A 270 13.37 7.32 13.32
N LYS A 271 14.30 8.05 13.95
CA LYS A 271 15.58 8.33 13.32
C LYS A 271 16.35 7.01 13.34
N GLY A 272 16.62 6.45 12.15
CA GLY A 272 17.65 5.43 12.05
C GLY A 272 18.96 6.04 12.53
N GLU A 273 19.70 5.29 13.35
CA GLU A 273 21.08 5.60 13.69
C GLU A 273 21.96 5.55 12.45
#